data_4775ff86dd63b3e0d7c779fbd403ac17
#
_entry.id   4775ff86dd63b3e0d7c779fbd403ac17
#
_cell.length_a   1.000
_cell.length_b   1.000
_cell.length_c   1.000
_cell.angle_alpha   90.00
_cell.angle_beta   90.00
_cell.angle_gamma   90.00
#
_symmetry.space_group_name_H-M   'P 1'
#
loop_
_entity.id
_entity.type
_entity.pdbx_description
1 polymer ?
#
loop_
_entity_poly.entity_id
_entity_poly.type
_entity_poly.pdbx_seq_one_letter_code
_entity_poly.pdbx_strand_id
1 'polypeptide(L)'
;MTYSAATPAEVRALIRTGQLTAPTTGYCDGYAQGNLVVLPKALAWDFLLFCQRNPKACPLLEVADAGQRSFSQFAPDSDIARDIPRYRIYRNGELAEETTDVTHYFEERNDLVSFLIGCSFSFESALLEADIPVRQIEEGVNVPMYNTNIPCTPAGVFSGNMVVSMRPIPYAQVPAAVAITAGMPRVHGAPVQFGTPEAIGITDLAHPDYGDAVTIRPGETPVFWPCGVTPQAVVMHSKPAFCITHAPGHMFITDVKNTALKF
;
A
#
# COMPACT_ATOMS: atom_id res chain seq x y z
N MET A 1 6.34 -14.68 -16.64
CA MET A 1 5.12 -14.28 -17.38
C MET A 1 4.62 -13.00 -16.72
N THR A 2 4.37 -11.95 -17.49
CA THR A 2 3.76 -10.72 -16.97
C THR A 2 2.25 -10.87 -17.10
N TYR A 3 1.52 -10.63 -16.00
CA TYR A 3 0.05 -10.65 -15.96
C TYR A 3 -0.54 -9.25 -16.18
N SER A 4 0.17 -8.38 -16.89
CA SER A 4 -0.24 -6.99 -17.13
C SER A 4 -1.59 -6.89 -17.87
N ALA A 5 -1.80 -7.75 -18.86
CA ALA A 5 -3.03 -7.79 -19.66
C ALA A 5 -4.15 -8.67 -19.07
N ALA A 6 -3.90 -9.37 -17.95
CA ALA A 6 -4.91 -10.23 -17.31
C ALA A 6 -5.96 -9.38 -16.56
N THR A 7 -7.16 -9.90 -16.46
CA THR A 7 -8.20 -9.28 -15.63
C THR A 7 -7.95 -9.53 -14.13
N PRO A 8 -8.41 -8.64 -13.25
CA PRO A 8 -8.30 -8.84 -11.80
C PRO A 8 -8.88 -10.18 -11.32
N ALA A 9 -10.03 -10.58 -11.84
CA ALA A 9 -10.67 -11.84 -11.49
C ALA A 9 -9.82 -13.07 -11.85
N GLU A 10 -9.18 -13.07 -13.03
CA GLU A 10 -8.27 -14.14 -13.46
C GLU A 10 -7.05 -14.24 -12.54
N VAL A 11 -6.44 -13.09 -12.21
CA VAL A 11 -5.27 -13.05 -11.33
C VAL A 11 -5.63 -13.49 -9.91
N ARG A 12 -6.75 -13.02 -9.35
CA ARG A 12 -7.24 -13.48 -8.04
C ARG A 12 -7.52 -15.00 -8.03
N ALA A 13 -8.05 -15.56 -9.13
CA ALA A 13 -8.25 -17.00 -9.24
C ALA A 13 -6.94 -17.80 -9.21
N LEU A 14 -5.88 -17.31 -9.87
CA LEU A 14 -4.55 -17.92 -9.82
C LEU A 14 -3.93 -17.82 -8.40
N ILE A 15 -4.15 -16.71 -7.71
CA ILE A 15 -3.73 -16.55 -6.31
C ILE A 15 -4.43 -17.56 -5.41
N ARG A 16 -5.77 -17.68 -5.49
CA ARG A 16 -6.57 -18.64 -4.70
C ARG A 16 -6.13 -20.08 -4.85
N THR A 17 -5.61 -20.45 -6.01
CA THR A 17 -5.13 -21.80 -6.29
C THR A 17 -3.65 -22.01 -5.94
N GLY A 18 -2.97 -20.98 -5.40
CA GLY A 18 -1.55 -21.03 -5.07
C GLY A 18 -0.61 -21.04 -6.28
N GLN A 19 -1.13 -20.82 -7.50
CA GLN A 19 -0.31 -20.75 -8.71
C GLN A 19 0.45 -19.42 -8.82
N LEU A 20 0.01 -18.39 -8.08
CA LEU A 20 0.61 -17.08 -8.05
C LEU A 20 0.83 -16.63 -6.61
N THR A 21 2.10 -16.61 -6.19
CA THR A 21 2.53 -16.24 -4.83
C THR A 21 3.58 -15.12 -4.83
N ALA A 22 3.91 -14.60 -6.01
CA ALA A 22 4.89 -13.52 -6.20
C ALA A 22 4.26 -12.13 -5.94
N PRO A 23 5.09 -11.08 -5.74
CA PRO A 23 4.62 -9.69 -5.68
C PRO A 23 3.78 -9.29 -6.90
N THR A 24 2.80 -8.40 -6.69
CA THR A 24 1.78 -8.04 -7.69
C THR A 24 2.15 -6.83 -8.57
N THR A 25 3.37 -6.33 -8.45
CA THR A 25 3.87 -5.22 -9.28
C THR A 25 3.74 -5.57 -10.78
N GLY A 26 3.13 -4.67 -11.56
CA GLY A 26 2.95 -4.85 -13.00
C GLY A 26 1.84 -5.85 -13.39
N TYR A 27 0.98 -6.26 -12.46
CA TYR A 27 -0.19 -7.08 -12.77
C TYR A 27 -1.43 -6.22 -13.00
N CYS A 28 -2.31 -6.64 -13.91
CA CYS A 28 -3.60 -6.01 -14.21
C CYS A 28 -3.45 -4.50 -14.47
N ASP A 29 -2.71 -4.14 -15.53
CA ASP A 29 -2.47 -2.74 -15.90
C ASP A 29 -3.75 -1.92 -15.96
N GLY A 30 -3.70 -0.73 -15.35
CA GLY A 30 -4.83 0.18 -15.27
C GLY A 30 -5.86 -0.14 -14.19
N TYR A 31 -5.68 -1.19 -13.40
CA TYR A 31 -6.53 -1.50 -12.23
C TYR A 31 -5.84 -1.11 -10.92
N ALA A 32 -6.63 -0.63 -9.97
CA ALA A 32 -6.13 -0.25 -8.67
C ALA A 32 -5.74 -1.47 -7.84
N GLN A 33 -4.63 -1.34 -7.13
CA GLN A 33 -4.19 -2.28 -6.11
C GLN A 33 -4.26 -1.61 -4.74
N GLY A 34 -4.60 -2.37 -3.70
CA GLY A 34 -4.77 -1.84 -2.35
C GLY A 34 -3.98 -2.60 -1.30
N ASN A 35 -3.66 -1.88 -0.23
CA ASN A 35 -3.09 -2.44 0.98
C ASN A 35 -4.22 -3.03 1.85
N LEU A 36 -3.98 -4.19 2.47
CA LEU A 36 -4.91 -4.82 3.39
C LEU A 36 -4.48 -4.63 4.84
N VAL A 37 -5.42 -4.24 5.70
CA VAL A 37 -5.33 -4.36 7.16
C VAL A 37 -6.61 -5.01 7.66
N VAL A 38 -6.49 -6.07 8.48
CA VAL A 38 -7.62 -6.74 9.14
C VAL A 38 -7.41 -6.69 10.64
N LEU A 39 -8.41 -6.20 11.35
CA LEU A 39 -8.38 -5.99 12.79
C LEU A 39 -9.63 -6.54 13.47
N PRO A 40 -9.55 -6.94 14.75
CA PRO A 40 -10.74 -7.18 15.54
C PRO A 40 -11.64 -5.94 15.63
N LYS A 41 -12.95 -6.14 15.62
CA LYS A 41 -13.97 -5.07 15.67
C LYS A 41 -13.73 -4.08 16.84
N ALA A 42 -13.19 -4.55 17.94
CA ALA A 42 -12.86 -3.71 19.09
C ALA A 42 -11.84 -2.59 18.79
N LEU A 43 -11.00 -2.78 17.75
CA LEU A 43 -9.99 -1.83 17.29
C LEU A 43 -10.38 -1.10 16.01
N ALA A 44 -11.43 -1.57 15.33
CA ALA A 44 -11.81 -1.09 14.00
C ALA A 44 -12.19 0.40 13.99
N TRP A 45 -12.90 0.88 15.02
CA TRP A 45 -13.26 2.29 15.13
C TRP A 45 -12.04 3.20 15.27
N ASP A 46 -11.11 2.84 16.14
CA ASP A 46 -9.88 3.62 16.34
C ASP A 46 -9.04 3.67 15.06
N PHE A 47 -8.94 2.53 14.34
CA PHE A 47 -8.21 2.48 13.09
C PHE A 47 -8.90 3.25 11.97
N LEU A 48 -10.22 3.19 11.86
CA LEU A 48 -11.01 4.01 10.94
C LEU A 48 -10.75 5.50 11.18
N LEU A 49 -10.78 5.93 12.46
CA LEU A 49 -10.50 7.30 12.84
C LEU A 49 -9.04 7.69 12.55
N PHE A 50 -8.11 6.76 12.73
CA PHE A 50 -6.71 6.96 12.36
C PHE A 50 -6.56 7.21 10.84
N CYS A 51 -7.19 6.39 10.00
CA CYS A 51 -7.20 6.58 8.54
C CYS A 51 -7.83 7.93 8.16
N GLN A 52 -8.96 8.28 8.77
CA GLN A 52 -9.65 9.55 8.52
C GLN A 52 -8.81 10.78 8.91
N ARG A 53 -8.02 10.69 9.98
CA ARG A 53 -7.11 11.76 10.42
C ARG A 53 -5.84 11.86 9.58
N ASN A 54 -5.47 10.79 8.91
CA ASN A 54 -4.24 10.66 8.12
C ASN A 54 -4.52 10.23 6.67
N PRO A 55 -5.37 10.96 5.91
CA PRO A 55 -5.87 10.49 4.61
C PRO A 55 -4.77 10.37 3.55
N LYS A 56 -3.65 11.08 3.69
CA LYS A 56 -2.51 10.92 2.78
C LYS A 56 -1.71 9.64 3.04
N ALA A 57 -1.48 9.28 4.31
CA ALA A 57 -0.74 8.09 4.69
C ALA A 57 -1.59 6.82 4.55
N CYS A 58 -2.89 6.94 4.87
CA CYS A 58 -3.85 5.85 4.90
C CYS A 58 -5.11 6.21 4.10
N PRO A 59 -5.04 6.39 2.78
CA PRO A 59 -6.21 6.73 1.95
C PRO A 59 -7.17 5.55 1.89
N LEU A 60 -8.22 5.60 2.71
CA LEU A 60 -9.19 4.53 2.84
C LEU A 60 -10.04 4.41 1.58
N LEU A 61 -10.11 3.22 0.99
CA LEU A 61 -10.92 2.91 -0.19
C LEU A 61 -12.25 2.27 0.19
N GLU A 62 -12.21 1.21 1.03
CA GLU A 62 -13.38 0.48 1.51
C GLU A 62 -13.11 -0.15 2.88
N VAL A 63 -14.17 -0.33 3.66
CA VAL A 63 -14.17 -1.10 4.91
C VAL A 63 -15.23 -2.18 4.78
N ALA A 64 -14.87 -3.45 4.91
CA ALA A 64 -15.80 -4.56 4.95
C ALA A 64 -16.36 -4.75 6.37
N ASP A 65 -17.62 -5.12 6.48
CA ASP A 65 -18.25 -5.41 7.77
C ASP A 65 -17.56 -6.58 8.48
N ALA A 66 -17.78 -6.67 9.80
CA ALA A 66 -17.20 -7.72 10.61
C ALA A 66 -17.59 -9.12 10.08
N GLY A 67 -16.59 -9.97 9.86
CA GLY A 67 -16.74 -11.32 9.31
C GLY A 67 -16.94 -11.38 7.79
N GLN A 68 -17.11 -10.24 7.10
CA GLN A 68 -17.26 -10.21 5.64
C GLN A 68 -15.92 -10.49 4.95
N ARG A 69 -15.96 -11.28 3.87
CA ARG A 69 -14.77 -11.73 3.13
C ARG A 69 -14.66 -11.16 1.72
N SER A 70 -15.40 -10.09 1.41
CA SER A 70 -15.30 -9.39 0.12
C SER A 70 -15.36 -7.87 0.29
N PHE A 71 -14.77 -7.15 -0.66
CA PHE A 71 -14.93 -5.72 -0.81
C PHE A 71 -16.03 -5.46 -1.85
N SER A 72 -17.22 -5.12 -1.37
CA SER A 72 -18.45 -5.06 -2.20
C SER A 72 -18.41 -4.02 -3.31
N GLN A 73 -17.66 -2.93 -3.13
CA GLN A 73 -17.54 -1.85 -4.11
C GLN A 73 -16.28 -2.00 -4.98
N PHE A 74 -15.18 -2.49 -4.42
CA PHE A 74 -13.90 -2.58 -5.11
C PHE A 74 -13.63 -3.95 -5.75
N ALA A 75 -14.20 -5.02 -5.23
CA ALA A 75 -14.05 -6.37 -5.76
C ALA A 75 -15.17 -7.29 -5.21
N PRO A 76 -16.41 -7.21 -5.72
CA PRO A 76 -17.57 -7.92 -5.17
C PRO A 76 -17.42 -9.45 -5.17
N ASP A 77 -16.71 -10.01 -6.16
CA ASP A 77 -16.48 -11.47 -6.29
C ASP A 77 -15.14 -11.91 -5.67
N SER A 78 -14.57 -11.08 -4.79
CA SER A 78 -13.31 -11.40 -4.10
C SER A 78 -13.51 -12.25 -2.87
N ASP A 79 -12.40 -12.87 -2.44
CA ASP A 79 -12.25 -13.51 -1.14
C ASP A 79 -11.03 -12.92 -0.43
N ILE A 80 -11.27 -11.96 0.48
CA ILE A 80 -10.21 -11.26 1.23
C ILE A 80 -9.24 -12.24 1.90
N ALA A 81 -9.70 -13.44 2.26
CA ALA A 81 -8.89 -14.43 2.95
C ALA A 81 -7.94 -15.21 2.03
N ARG A 82 -8.11 -15.13 0.69
CA ARG A 82 -7.37 -15.96 -0.28
C ARG A 82 -6.90 -15.23 -1.53
N ASP A 83 -7.28 -13.96 -1.74
CA ASP A 83 -7.01 -13.20 -2.96
C ASP A 83 -5.77 -12.30 -2.87
N ILE A 84 -4.94 -12.51 -1.85
CA ILE A 84 -3.64 -11.87 -1.68
C ILE A 84 -2.56 -12.96 -1.74
N PRO A 85 -1.49 -12.77 -2.54
CA PRO A 85 -0.48 -13.81 -2.72
C PRO A 85 0.25 -14.19 -1.44
N ARG A 86 0.35 -13.25 -0.47
CA ARG A 86 0.99 -13.49 0.82
C ARG A 86 0.46 -12.56 1.90
N TYR A 87 0.07 -13.14 3.04
CA TYR A 87 -0.38 -12.45 4.25
C TYR A 87 0.68 -12.49 5.33
N ARG A 88 0.63 -11.51 6.23
CA ARG A 88 1.38 -11.45 7.47
C ARG A 88 0.41 -11.35 8.65
N ILE A 89 0.60 -12.25 9.61
CA ILE A 89 -0.18 -12.28 10.84
C ILE A 89 0.69 -11.75 11.97
N TYR A 90 0.18 -10.75 12.67
CA TYR A 90 0.85 -10.13 13.80
C TYR A 90 0.11 -10.48 15.09
N ARG A 91 0.87 -10.79 16.13
CA ARG A 91 0.39 -10.97 17.50
C ARG A 91 1.19 -10.05 18.43
N ASN A 92 0.51 -9.15 19.14
CA ASN A 92 1.13 -8.15 20.00
C ASN A 92 2.23 -7.30 19.28
N GLY A 93 1.99 -7.02 18.00
CA GLY A 93 2.91 -6.24 17.16
C GLY A 93 4.09 -7.01 16.57
N GLU A 94 4.25 -8.29 16.89
CA GLU A 94 5.30 -9.14 16.35
C GLU A 94 4.78 -10.02 15.21
N LEU A 95 5.58 -10.20 14.15
CA LEU A 95 5.25 -11.10 13.06
C LEU A 95 5.27 -12.54 13.56
N ALA A 96 4.09 -13.16 13.60
CA ALA A 96 3.91 -14.53 14.08
C ALA A 96 3.90 -15.55 12.93
N GLU A 97 3.39 -15.16 11.75
CA GLU A 97 3.20 -16.08 10.62
C GLU A 97 3.20 -15.32 9.29
N GLU A 98 3.70 -15.97 8.23
CA GLU A 98 3.41 -15.63 6.83
C GLU A 98 2.73 -16.81 6.14
N THR A 99 1.63 -16.55 5.42
CA THR A 99 0.85 -17.59 4.75
C THR A 99 0.21 -17.05 3.46
N THR A 100 -0.32 -17.94 2.64
CA THR A 100 -1.09 -17.62 1.43
C THR A 100 -2.59 -17.74 1.62
N ASP A 101 -3.05 -18.25 2.79
CA ASP A 101 -4.48 -18.45 3.10
C ASP A 101 -4.74 -18.13 4.57
N VAL A 102 -5.69 -17.24 4.84
CA VAL A 102 -6.09 -16.85 6.20
C VAL A 102 -7.56 -17.18 6.50
N THR A 103 -8.13 -18.11 5.73
CA THR A 103 -9.54 -18.53 5.84
C THR A 103 -9.90 -18.95 7.25
N HIS A 104 -9.04 -19.77 7.89
CA HIS A 104 -9.30 -20.26 9.24
C HIS A 104 -9.46 -19.15 10.29
N TYR A 105 -8.74 -18.01 10.14
CA TYR A 105 -8.93 -16.87 11.05
C TYR A 105 -10.33 -16.25 10.92
N PHE A 106 -10.90 -16.19 9.71
CA PHE A 106 -12.27 -15.72 9.49
C PHE A 106 -13.33 -16.71 9.93
N GLU A 107 -13.03 -18.02 9.90
CA GLU A 107 -13.94 -19.07 10.38
C GLU A 107 -13.98 -19.15 11.91
N GLU A 108 -12.83 -18.97 12.56
CA GLU A 108 -12.72 -18.96 14.02
C GLU A 108 -13.20 -17.64 14.64
N ARG A 109 -13.22 -16.55 13.88
CA ARG A 109 -13.50 -15.19 14.35
C ARG A 109 -14.46 -14.45 13.43
N ASN A 110 -15.65 -14.19 13.92
CA ASN A 110 -16.68 -13.41 13.24
C ASN A 110 -16.56 -11.89 13.48
N ASP A 111 -15.53 -11.44 14.20
CA ASP A 111 -15.30 -10.05 14.59
C ASP A 111 -14.23 -9.34 13.77
N LEU A 112 -13.71 -9.96 12.72
CA LEU A 112 -12.66 -9.39 11.88
C LEU A 112 -13.22 -8.35 10.90
N VAL A 113 -12.71 -7.13 10.95
CA VAL A 113 -13.02 -6.00 10.06
C VAL A 113 -11.85 -5.78 9.12
N SER A 114 -12.11 -5.76 7.82
CA SER A 114 -11.08 -5.59 6.78
C SER A 114 -11.11 -4.18 6.21
N PHE A 115 -9.94 -3.58 6.08
CA PHE A 115 -9.71 -2.24 5.53
C PHE A 115 -8.90 -2.36 4.24
N LEU A 116 -9.44 -1.81 3.15
CA LEU A 116 -8.73 -1.63 1.89
C LEU A 116 -8.21 -0.20 1.82
N ILE A 117 -6.90 -0.04 1.67
CA ILE A 117 -6.21 1.25 1.67
C ILE A 117 -5.50 1.42 0.34
N GLY A 118 -5.59 2.59 -0.28
CA GLY A 118 -4.98 2.90 -1.56
C GLY A 118 -3.46 2.71 -1.57
N CYS A 119 -2.92 2.42 -2.74
CA CYS A 119 -1.49 2.16 -2.96
C CYS A 119 -0.91 3.07 -4.02
N SER A 120 0.33 3.50 -3.83
CA SER A 120 1.07 4.34 -4.77
C SER A 120 1.30 3.69 -6.15
N PHE A 121 1.24 2.36 -6.27
CA PHE A 121 1.31 1.67 -7.56
C PHE A 121 0.22 2.16 -8.53
N SER A 122 -0.93 2.58 -8.00
CA SER A 122 -2.05 3.07 -8.82
C SER A 122 -1.77 4.40 -9.52
N PHE A 123 -0.85 5.25 -9.04
CA PHE A 123 -0.48 6.48 -9.74
C PHE A 123 0.74 6.33 -10.66
N GLU A 124 1.49 5.24 -10.54
CA GLU A 124 2.71 5.03 -11.36
C GLU A 124 2.41 4.98 -12.85
N SER A 125 1.29 4.36 -13.25
CA SER A 125 0.85 4.37 -14.64
C SER A 125 0.65 5.79 -15.18
N ALA A 126 0.09 6.70 -14.39
CA ALA A 126 -0.10 8.10 -14.80
C ALA A 126 1.22 8.88 -14.91
N LEU A 127 2.24 8.52 -14.12
CA LEU A 127 3.59 9.07 -14.29
C LEU A 127 4.24 8.57 -15.58
N LEU A 128 4.14 7.26 -15.86
CA LEU A 128 4.67 6.65 -17.07
C LEU A 128 3.99 7.18 -18.34
N GLU A 129 2.67 7.37 -18.33
CA GLU A 129 1.90 7.99 -19.43
C GLU A 129 2.35 9.44 -19.74
N ALA A 130 2.96 10.12 -18.76
CA ALA A 130 3.51 11.46 -18.88
C ALA A 130 5.05 11.47 -19.13
N ASP A 131 5.61 10.33 -19.53
CA ASP A 131 7.06 10.13 -19.75
C ASP A 131 7.91 10.46 -18.50
N ILE A 132 7.36 10.33 -17.31
CA ILE A 132 8.08 10.48 -16.05
C ILE A 132 8.60 9.11 -15.63
N PRO A 133 9.92 8.94 -15.43
CA PRO A 133 10.51 7.64 -15.14
C PRO A 133 10.08 7.12 -13.76
N VAL A 134 9.85 5.81 -13.67
CA VAL A 134 9.59 5.08 -12.43
C VAL A 134 10.73 4.08 -12.24
N ARG A 135 11.77 4.52 -11.51
CA ARG A 135 13.08 3.87 -11.46
C ARG A 135 13.05 2.41 -11.01
N GLN A 136 12.26 2.07 -9.99
CA GLN A 136 12.17 0.69 -9.52
C GLN A 136 11.59 -0.26 -10.59
N ILE A 137 10.75 0.25 -11.50
CA ILE A 137 10.24 -0.54 -12.64
C ILE A 137 11.36 -0.74 -13.66
N GLU A 138 12.14 0.31 -13.95
CA GLU A 138 13.28 0.21 -14.87
C GLU A 138 14.34 -0.76 -14.38
N GLU A 139 14.58 -0.82 -13.08
CA GLU A 139 15.59 -1.66 -12.44
C GLU A 139 15.07 -3.05 -12.02
N GLY A 140 13.75 -3.27 -12.11
CA GLY A 140 13.13 -4.56 -11.77
C GLY A 140 13.19 -4.91 -10.28
N VAL A 141 13.16 -3.88 -9.41
CA VAL A 141 13.24 -4.00 -7.95
C VAL A 141 11.98 -3.44 -7.28
N ASN A 142 11.85 -3.61 -5.97
CA ASN A 142 10.75 -3.02 -5.21
C ASN A 142 11.05 -1.55 -4.87
N VAL A 143 10.01 -0.71 -4.80
CA VAL A 143 10.17 0.71 -4.49
C VAL A 143 10.84 0.91 -3.13
N PRO A 144 11.85 1.81 -2.99
CA PRO A 144 12.46 2.12 -1.70
C PRO A 144 11.50 2.89 -0.80
N MET A 145 11.40 2.47 0.46
CA MET A 145 10.53 3.08 1.45
C MET A 145 11.31 3.38 2.73
N TYR A 146 10.98 4.52 3.35
CA TYR A 146 11.73 5.05 4.49
C TYR A 146 10.78 5.46 5.62
N ASN A 147 11.17 5.17 6.85
CA ASN A 147 10.59 5.75 8.05
C ASN A 147 10.95 7.24 8.12
N THR A 148 10.00 8.07 8.53
CA THR A 148 10.22 9.52 8.64
C THR A 148 10.00 10.01 10.06
N ASN A 149 10.35 11.29 10.29
CA ASN A 149 9.99 12.01 11.51
C ASN A 149 8.63 12.74 11.42
N ILE A 150 7.87 12.56 10.33
CA ILE A 150 6.55 13.18 10.14
C ILE A 150 5.53 12.40 10.99
N PRO A 151 4.97 13.00 12.05
CA PRO A 151 4.03 12.30 12.91
C PRO A 151 2.67 12.14 12.22
N CYS A 152 2.07 10.97 12.35
CA CYS A 152 0.64 10.77 12.09
C CYS A 152 -0.19 11.25 13.27
N THR A 153 -1.38 11.80 13.00
CA THR A 153 -2.33 12.20 14.05
C THR A 153 -2.89 10.95 14.74
N PRO A 154 -2.69 10.75 16.04
CA PRO A 154 -3.11 9.55 16.74
C PRO A 154 -4.63 9.37 16.80
N ALA A 155 -5.08 8.11 16.92
CA ALA A 155 -6.47 7.75 17.21
C ALA A 155 -6.53 6.47 18.04
N GLY A 156 -7.13 6.52 19.23
CA GLY A 156 -7.16 5.40 20.17
C GLY A 156 -5.75 4.88 20.46
N VAL A 157 -5.55 3.59 20.22
CA VAL A 157 -4.24 2.94 20.42
C VAL A 157 -3.26 3.15 19.26
N PHE A 158 -3.74 3.64 18.10
CA PHE A 158 -2.93 3.79 16.90
C PHE A 158 -2.17 5.12 16.88
N SER A 159 -0.86 5.03 16.80
CA SER A 159 0.07 6.15 16.68
C SER A 159 1.33 5.72 15.95
N GLY A 160 2.10 6.67 15.43
CA GLY A 160 3.36 6.42 14.76
C GLY A 160 3.69 7.50 13.75
N ASN A 161 4.76 7.30 13.01
CA ASN A 161 5.20 8.22 11.98
C ASN A 161 4.81 7.71 10.58
N MET A 162 4.74 8.63 9.65
CA MET A 162 4.52 8.34 8.24
C MET A 162 5.71 7.58 7.65
N VAL A 163 5.44 6.55 6.88
CA VAL A 163 6.41 5.94 5.95
C VAL A 163 6.21 6.59 4.59
N VAL A 164 7.29 6.86 3.89
CA VAL A 164 7.26 7.39 2.53
C VAL A 164 7.90 6.42 1.55
N SER A 165 7.42 6.40 0.30
CA SER A 165 8.09 5.78 -0.82
C SER A 165 8.82 6.84 -1.64
N MET A 166 10.01 6.56 -2.15
CA MET A 166 10.81 7.51 -2.90
C MET A 166 10.93 7.10 -4.36
N ARG A 167 10.87 8.11 -5.24
CA ARG A 167 11.21 7.96 -6.66
C ARG A 167 12.12 9.10 -7.07
N PRO A 168 13.28 8.82 -7.72
CA PRO A 168 14.09 9.85 -8.32
C PRO A 168 13.40 10.41 -9.56
N ILE A 169 13.19 11.71 -9.60
CA ILE A 169 12.50 12.41 -10.68
C ILE A 169 13.43 13.47 -11.27
N PRO A 170 13.57 13.56 -12.61
CA PRO A 170 14.30 14.67 -13.24
C PRO A 170 13.77 16.03 -12.75
N TYR A 171 14.64 16.98 -12.42
CA TYR A 171 14.23 18.28 -11.85
C TYR A 171 13.14 18.99 -12.65
N ALA A 172 13.25 18.97 -13.98
CA ALA A 172 12.28 19.60 -14.86
C ALA A 172 10.88 18.96 -14.82
N GLN A 173 10.80 17.70 -14.41
CA GLN A 173 9.55 16.92 -14.37
C GLN A 173 8.89 16.90 -12.98
N VAL A 174 9.55 17.39 -11.94
CA VAL A 174 8.98 17.41 -10.57
C VAL A 174 7.64 18.15 -10.51
N PRO A 175 7.46 19.35 -11.13
CA PRO A 175 6.14 20.02 -11.11
C PRO A 175 5.03 19.17 -11.75
N ALA A 176 5.33 18.49 -12.85
CA ALA A 176 4.37 17.61 -13.51
C ALA A 176 4.03 16.38 -12.64
N ALA A 177 5.03 15.73 -12.02
CA ALA A 177 4.81 14.62 -11.10
C ALA A 177 3.92 15.02 -9.92
N VAL A 178 4.16 16.20 -9.34
CA VAL A 178 3.33 16.76 -8.26
C VAL A 178 1.89 16.99 -8.72
N ALA A 179 1.69 17.61 -9.88
CA ALA A 179 0.35 17.92 -10.41
C ALA A 179 -0.44 16.64 -10.74
N ILE A 180 0.19 15.66 -11.38
CA ILE A 180 -0.42 14.38 -11.74
C ILE A 180 -0.87 13.64 -10.47
N THR A 181 0.02 13.48 -9.50
CA THR A 181 -0.29 12.71 -8.29
C THR A 181 -1.23 13.46 -7.35
N ALA A 182 -1.22 14.81 -7.33
CA ALA A 182 -2.19 15.62 -6.59
C ALA A 182 -3.64 15.32 -7.02
N GLY A 183 -3.86 15.00 -8.31
CA GLY A 183 -5.16 14.58 -8.83
C GLY A 183 -5.61 13.18 -8.40
N MET A 184 -4.84 12.47 -7.57
CA MET A 184 -5.12 11.09 -7.13
C MET A 184 -5.08 10.94 -5.60
N PRO A 185 -5.90 11.70 -4.84
CA PRO A 185 -5.84 11.72 -3.37
C PRO A 185 -6.19 10.37 -2.73
N ARG A 186 -6.97 9.53 -3.41
CA ARG A 186 -7.36 8.20 -2.93
C ARG A 186 -6.23 7.17 -3.01
N VAL A 187 -5.08 7.56 -3.56
CA VAL A 187 -3.85 6.74 -3.63
C VAL A 187 -2.63 7.59 -3.25
N HIS A 188 -2.74 8.30 -2.13
CA HIS A 188 -1.76 9.14 -1.43
C HIS A 188 -1.64 10.60 -1.92
N GLY A 189 -2.09 10.95 -3.14
CA GLY A 189 -2.05 12.32 -3.64
C GLY A 189 -0.64 12.84 -3.91
N ALA A 190 -0.45 14.16 -3.74
CA ALA A 190 0.83 14.83 -3.95
C ALA A 190 1.92 14.35 -2.97
N PRO A 191 3.20 14.42 -3.36
CA PRO A 191 4.31 14.13 -2.47
C PRO A 191 4.32 15.03 -1.23
N VAL A 192 5.00 14.59 -0.18
CA VAL A 192 5.17 15.34 1.08
C VAL A 192 6.52 16.02 1.17
N GLN A 193 7.51 15.57 0.38
CA GLN A 193 8.86 16.14 0.33
C GLN A 193 9.49 15.87 -1.03
N PHE A 194 10.36 16.78 -1.48
CA PHE A 194 11.29 16.57 -2.60
C PHE A 194 12.62 17.26 -2.30
N GLY A 195 13.71 16.70 -2.81
CA GLY A 195 15.07 17.11 -2.44
C GLY A 195 15.42 16.62 -1.03
N THR A 196 15.99 17.48 -0.23
CA THR A 196 16.59 17.28 1.11
C THR A 196 15.88 16.20 1.97
N PRO A 197 16.33 14.92 1.96
CA PRO A 197 15.70 13.85 2.72
C PRO A 197 15.83 14.02 4.23
N GLU A 198 16.89 14.70 4.69
CA GLU A 198 17.14 14.98 6.10
C GLU A 198 16.02 15.83 6.74
N ALA A 199 15.32 16.64 5.94
CA ALA A 199 14.18 17.44 6.41
C ALA A 199 13.04 16.59 6.97
N ILE A 200 12.92 15.33 6.50
CA ILE A 200 11.94 14.35 6.98
C ILE A 200 12.58 13.19 7.75
N GLY A 201 13.83 13.37 8.20
CA GLY A 201 14.53 12.43 9.08
C GLY A 201 15.22 11.27 8.37
N ILE A 202 15.31 11.28 7.04
CA ILE A 202 16.00 10.24 6.26
C ILE A 202 17.47 10.66 6.08
N THR A 203 18.39 9.87 6.61
CA THR A 203 19.83 10.18 6.60
C THR A 203 20.61 9.41 5.55
N ASP A 204 20.06 8.31 5.04
CA ASP A 204 20.72 7.45 4.06
C ASP A 204 19.72 6.85 3.06
N LEU A 205 19.81 7.28 1.81
CA LEU A 205 18.97 6.78 0.72
C LEU A 205 19.44 5.46 0.14
N ALA A 206 20.69 5.04 0.43
CA ALA A 206 21.21 3.76 -0.04
C ALA A 206 20.72 2.56 0.78
N HIS A 207 20.17 2.81 1.98
CA HIS A 207 19.68 1.78 2.88
C HIS A 207 18.22 2.05 3.28
N PRO A 208 17.23 1.74 2.40
CA PRO A 208 15.82 1.91 2.71
C PRO A 208 15.39 0.96 3.84
N ASP A 209 14.43 1.39 4.67
CA ASP A 209 13.86 0.55 5.73
C ASP A 209 13.05 -0.62 5.16
N TYR A 210 12.45 -0.43 3.96
CA TYR A 210 11.67 -1.43 3.23
C TYR A 210 11.93 -1.29 1.73
N GLY A 211 11.77 -2.38 0.97
CA GLY A 211 12.04 -2.41 -0.46
C GLY A 211 13.54 -2.38 -0.77
N ASP A 212 13.89 -1.94 -1.96
CA ASP A 212 15.25 -1.95 -2.49
C ASP A 212 15.72 -0.54 -2.82
N ALA A 213 17.02 -0.26 -2.66
CA ALA A 213 17.60 0.99 -3.10
C ALA A 213 17.53 1.10 -4.64
N VAL A 214 17.36 2.33 -5.14
CA VAL A 214 17.36 2.63 -6.58
C VAL A 214 18.38 3.69 -6.93
N THR A 215 18.86 3.67 -8.18
CA THR A 215 19.83 4.65 -8.69
C THR A 215 19.21 6.04 -8.81
N ILE A 216 19.84 7.04 -8.22
CA ILE A 216 19.55 8.46 -8.44
C ILE A 216 20.60 8.99 -9.43
N ARG A 217 20.18 9.38 -10.62
CA ARG A 217 21.09 9.86 -11.69
C ARG A 217 21.37 11.36 -11.58
N PRO A 218 22.47 11.88 -12.12
CA PRO A 218 22.69 13.31 -12.22
C PRO A 218 21.51 14.04 -12.87
N GLY A 219 21.05 15.13 -12.27
CA GLY A 219 19.88 15.90 -12.74
C GLY A 219 18.54 15.41 -12.19
N GLU A 220 18.54 14.39 -11.35
CA GLU A 220 17.35 13.90 -10.63
C GLU A 220 17.35 14.37 -9.18
N THR A 221 16.17 14.43 -8.59
CA THR A 221 15.94 14.68 -7.17
C THR A 221 15.07 13.60 -6.56
N PRO A 222 15.32 13.16 -5.33
CA PRO A 222 14.43 12.25 -4.64
C PRO A 222 13.11 12.97 -4.33
N VAL A 223 11.99 12.33 -4.67
CA VAL A 223 10.63 12.80 -4.39
C VAL A 223 9.95 11.75 -3.55
N PHE A 224 9.29 12.17 -2.45
CA PHE A 224 8.76 11.29 -1.43
C PHE A 224 7.25 11.40 -1.33
N TRP A 225 6.56 10.28 -1.54
CA TRP A 225 5.12 10.16 -1.38
C TRP A 225 4.79 9.39 -0.10
N PRO A 226 3.68 9.71 0.58
CA PRO A 226 3.17 8.85 1.64
C PRO A 226 2.98 7.43 1.12
N CYS A 227 3.20 6.44 1.96
CA CYS A 227 3.20 5.03 1.56
C CYS A 227 2.21 4.20 2.36
N GLY A 228 1.56 3.25 1.68
CA GLY A 228 0.66 2.27 2.29
C GLY A 228 1.32 1.30 3.28
N VAL A 229 2.64 1.33 3.43
CA VAL A 229 3.35 0.65 4.54
C VAL A 229 3.15 1.40 5.87
N THR A 230 2.72 2.68 5.87
CA THR A 230 2.43 3.42 7.10
C THR A 230 1.45 2.66 8.03
N PRO A 231 0.31 2.12 7.57
CA PRO A 231 -0.57 1.32 8.41
C PRO A 231 0.12 0.13 9.06
N GLN A 232 1.00 -0.58 8.34
CA GLN A 232 1.75 -1.71 8.90
C GLN A 232 2.74 -1.25 9.98
N ALA A 233 3.49 -0.17 9.72
CA ALA A 233 4.42 0.40 10.69
C ALA A 233 3.67 0.86 11.97
N VAL A 234 2.50 1.47 11.80
CA VAL A 234 1.63 1.88 12.91
C VAL A 234 1.08 0.68 13.69
N VAL A 235 0.68 -0.40 13.02
CA VAL A 235 0.27 -1.65 13.68
C VAL A 235 1.42 -2.23 14.50
N MET A 236 2.63 -2.30 13.92
CA MET A 236 3.80 -2.79 14.65
C MET A 236 4.15 -1.93 15.86
N HIS A 237 4.03 -0.61 15.74
CA HIS A 237 4.26 0.35 16.83
C HIS A 237 3.20 0.23 17.93
N SER A 238 1.93 0.15 17.56
CA SER A 238 0.76 0.13 18.48
C SER A 238 0.53 -1.24 19.11
N LYS A 239 1.15 -2.28 18.60
CA LYS A 239 1.15 -3.65 19.14
C LYS A 239 -0.24 -4.20 19.48
N PRO A 240 -1.22 -4.18 18.55
CA PRO A 240 -2.52 -4.81 18.78
C PRO A 240 -2.34 -6.30 19.07
N ALA A 241 -3.24 -6.87 19.88
CA ALA A 241 -3.19 -8.29 20.23
C ALA A 241 -3.25 -9.20 18.99
N PHE A 242 -3.94 -8.75 17.93
CA PHE A 242 -4.07 -9.47 16.67
C PHE A 242 -4.25 -8.50 15.49
N CYS A 243 -3.54 -8.77 14.38
CA CYS A 243 -3.73 -8.08 13.09
C CYS A 243 -3.31 -9.00 11.94
N ILE A 244 -4.00 -8.92 10.80
CA ILE A 244 -3.54 -9.49 9.53
C ILE A 244 -3.28 -8.33 8.56
N THR A 245 -2.19 -8.42 7.81
CA THR A 245 -1.91 -7.52 6.68
C THR A 245 -1.50 -8.33 5.45
N HIS A 246 -1.43 -7.69 4.29
CA HIS A 246 -0.69 -8.23 3.15
C HIS A 246 0.83 -8.18 3.45
N ALA A 247 1.62 -9.03 2.82
CA ALA A 247 3.07 -8.90 2.81
C ALA A 247 3.50 -7.75 1.86
N PRO A 248 4.60 -7.04 2.11
CA PRO A 248 5.07 -5.97 1.23
C PRO A 248 5.15 -6.41 -0.24
N GLY A 249 4.61 -5.59 -1.15
CA GLY A 249 4.55 -5.87 -2.58
C GLY A 249 3.46 -6.86 -3.02
N HIS A 250 2.76 -7.54 -2.10
CA HIS A 250 1.73 -8.54 -2.41
C HIS A 250 0.34 -7.93 -2.21
N MET A 251 -0.05 -7.03 -3.11
CA MET A 251 -1.24 -6.20 -2.96
C MET A 251 -2.53 -6.96 -3.27
N PHE A 252 -3.66 -6.46 -2.73
CA PHE A 252 -4.99 -6.87 -3.17
C PHE A 252 -5.33 -6.19 -4.50
N ILE A 253 -5.66 -6.96 -5.54
CA ILE A 253 -6.00 -6.45 -6.87
C ILE A 253 -7.52 -6.24 -6.94
N THR A 254 -7.94 -5.00 -7.25
CA THR A 254 -9.35 -4.61 -7.32
C THR A 254 -9.91 -4.66 -8.74
N ASP A 255 -11.24 -4.61 -8.88
CA ASP A 255 -11.94 -4.49 -10.19
C ASP A 255 -12.11 -3.02 -10.63
N VAL A 256 -11.61 -2.07 -9.82
CA VAL A 256 -11.74 -0.63 -10.07
C VAL A 256 -10.54 -0.12 -10.88
N LYS A 257 -10.82 0.65 -11.93
CA LYS A 257 -9.76 1.28 -12.74
C LYS A 257 -9.04 2.39 -11.95
N ASN A 258 -7.73 2.54 -12.15
CA ASN A 258 -6.93 3.63 -11.59
C ASN A 258 -7.54 5.02 -11.88
N THR A 259 -8.11 5.19 -13.08
CA THR A 259 -8.77 6.44 -13.51
C THR A 259 -9.98 6.81 -12.66
N ALA A 260 -10.68 5.84 -12.05
CA ALA A 260 -11.80 6.09 -11.14
C ALA A 260 -11.35 6.58 -9.74
N LEU A 261 -10.06 6.56 -9.46
CA LEU A 261 -9.46 7.08 -8.21
C LEU A 261 -8.95 8.52 -8.34
N LYS A 262 -9.07 9.11 -9.55
CA LYS A 262 -8.91 10.54 -9.79
C LYS A 262 -10.15 11.30 -9.25
N PHE A 263 -10.03 12.62 -9.12
CA PHE A 263 -11.16 13.48 -8.77
C PHE A 263 -12.31 13.29 -9.77
#